data_875b85bc92da8ef29385b2cab3cdad47
#
_entry.id   875b85bc92da8ef29385b2cab3cdad47
#
_cell.length_a   1.000
_cell.length_b   1.000
_cell.length_c   1.000
_cell.angle_alpha   90.00
_cell.angle_beta   90.00
_cell.angle_gamma   90.00
#
_symmetry.space_group_name_H-M   'P 1'
#
loop_
_entity.id
_entity.type
_entity.pdbx_description
1 polymer ?
#
loop_
_entity_poly.entity_id
_entity_poly.type
_entity_poly.pdbx_seq_one_letter_code
_entity_poly.pdbx_strand_id
1 'polypeptide(L)'
;MKTKFKNILIGITFLFSAFIFAEQTSKKVYVVPIQDVIDLGIPGLVTRAINLAETDNASLIIFDIDTFGGRVDAATQIKDAISSTEIETIAFINRRAISAGSLISLSCDQIYMTGGATIGATSVVDMSGSKQSEKSQSYMREEMAATCLLYTSDAADEWWCG
;
A
#
# COMPACT_ATOMS: atom_id res chain seq x y z
N MET A 1 45.04 -30.75 34.03
CA MET A 1 43.93 -31.06 33.11
C MET A 1 42.69 -30.21 33.32
N LYS A 2 42.34 -29.81 34.55
CA LYS A 2 41.13 -28.99 34.88
C LYS A 2 41.20 -27.53 34.36
N THR A 3 42.36 -26.89 34.30
CA THR A 3 42.52 -25.49 33.82
C THR A 3 42.36 -25.33 32.32
N LYS A 4 42.81 -26.30 31.51
CA LYS A 4 42.63 -26.24 30.03
C LYS A 4 41.15 -26.37 29.63
N PHE A 5 40.37 -27.16 30.32
CA PHE A 5 38.94 -27.33 30.07
C PHE A 5 38.14 -26.06 30.39
N LYS A 6 38.52 -25.33 31.45
CA LYS A 6 37.86 -24.09 31.85
C LYS A 6 38.08 -22.97 30.83
N ASN A 7 39.29 -22.88 30.23
CA ASN A 7 39.60 -21.89 29.24
C ASN A 7 38.91 -22.16 27.89
N ILE A 8 38.72 -23.46 27.52
CA ILE A 8 37.97 -23.85 26.33
C ILE A 8 36.49 -23.51 26.48
N LEU A 9 35.90 -23.76 27.67
CA LEU A 9 34.49 -23.45 27.93
C LEU A 9 34.20 -21.95 27.89
N ILE A 10 35.11 -21.10 28.41
CA ILE A 10 35.02 -19.63 28.37
C ILE A 10 35.16 -19.14 26.90
N GLY A 11 36.03 -19.74 26.09
CA GLY A 11 36.18 -19.40 24.69
C GLY A 11 34.92 -19.72 23.85
N ILE A 12 34.25 -20.84 24.12
CA ILE A 12 33.02 -21.24 23.42
C ILE A 12 31.84 -20.34 23.81
N THR A 13 31.72 -19.94 25.08
CA THR A 13 30.68 -18.99 25.53
C THR A 13 30.89 -17.58 24.93
N PHE A 14 32.12 -17.14 24.74
CA PHE A 14 32.43 -15.86 24.13
C PHE A 14 32.14 -15.86 22.61
N LEU A 15 32.41 -16.95 21.93
CA LEU A 15 32.07 -17.15 20.51
C LEU A 15 30.56 -17.22 20.29
N PHE A 16 29.81 -17.82 21.20
CA PHE A 16 28.36 -17.92 21.10
C PHE A 16 27.65 -16.57 21.38
N SER A 17 28.21 -15.72 22.26
CA SER A 17 27.67 -14.38 22.51
C SER A 17 27.94 -13.42 21.36
N ALA A 18 28.99 -13.61 20.58
CA ALA A 18 29.26 -12.80 19.38
C ALA A 18 28.30 -13.09 18.22
N PHE A 19 27.69 -14.28 18.17
CA PHE A 19 26.73 -14.67 17.14
C PHE A 19 25.32 -14.11 17.38
N ILE A 20 25.00 -13.64 18.59
CA ILE A 20 23.68 -13.07 18.93
C ILE A 20 23.59 -11.56 18.60
N PHE A 21 24.70 -10.92 18.23
CA PHE A 21 24.76 -9.50 17.86
C PHE A 21 24.63 -9.23 16.35
N ALA A 22 24.21 -10.24 15.59
CA ALA A 22 24.02 -10.08 14.16
C ALA A 22 22.57 -9.77 13.82
N GLU A 23 22.43 -8.70 13.09
CA GLU A 23 21.30 -8.36 12.24
C GLU A 23 20.13 -7.62 12.88
N GLN A 24 20.41 -6.41 13.32
CA GLN A 24 19.42 -5.36 13.28
C GLN A 24 19.32 -4.88 11.80
N THR A 25 18.65 -5.66 10.97
CA THR A 25 18.27 -5.20 9.63
C THR A 25 17.32 -4.03 9.83
N SER A 26 17.79 -2.81 9.55
CA SER A 26 16.90 -1.66 9.55
C SER A 26 15.86 -1.89 8.44
N LYS A 27 14.60 -2.06 8.84
CA LYS A 27 13.50 -2.20 7.88
C LYS A 27 13.36 -0.89 7.13
N LYS A 28 13.54 -0.92 5.81
CA LYS A 28 13.29 0.24 4.95
C LYS A 28 11.79 0.37 4.73
N VAL A 29 11.28 1.58 4.87
CA VAL A 29 9.89 1.95 4.60
C VAL A 29 9.89 3.07 3.57
N TYR A 30 9.13 2.89 2.50
CA TYR A 30 8.90 3.91 1.50
C TYR A 30 7.59 4.64 1.80
N VAL A 31 7.62 5.97 1.73
CA VAL A 31 6.41 6.81 1.83
C VAL A 31 6.23 7.51 0.49
N VAL A 32 5.11 7.23 -0.16
CA VAL A 32 4.79 7.71 -1.51
C VAL A 32 3.58 8.62 -1.44
N PRO A 33 3.72 9.94 -1.68
CA PRO A 33 2.59 10.84 -1.66
C PRO A 33 1.70 10.63 -2.90
N ILE A 34 0.39 10.51 -2.67
CA ILE A 34 -0.67 10.55 -3.68
C ILE A 34 -1.62 11.68 -3.30
N GLN A 35 -1.27 12.88 -3.74
CA GLN A 35 -1.92 14.12 -3.33
C GLN A 35 -2.47 14.87 -4.53
N ASP A 36 -3.42 15.77 -4.28
CA ASP A 36 -4.08 16.59 -5.30
C ASP A 36 -4.86 15.77 -6.34
N VAL A 37 -4.81 16.14 -7.61
CA VAL A 37 -5.55 15.52 -8.70
C VAL A 37 -4.79 14.31 -9.24
N ILE A 38 -5.47 13.17 -9.35
CA ILE A 38 -4.91 11.97 -9.98
C ILE A 38 -4.92 12.15 -11.50
N ASP A 39 -3.76 12.48 -12.04
CA ASP A 39 -3.52 12.63 -13.48
C ASP A 39 -2.58 11.53 -14.02
N LEU A 40 -2.21 11.62 -15.30
CA LEU A 40 -1.34 10.64 -15.99
C LEU A 40 0.14 10.68 -15.52
N GLY A 41 0.54 11.64 -14.72
CA GLY A 41 1.88 11.71 -14.14
C GLY A 41 2.04 10.81 -12.91
N ILE A 42 0.97 10.61 -12.14
CA ILE A 42 1.01 9.87 -10.87
C ILE A 42 1.31 8.36 -11.07
N PRO A 43 0.73 7.63 -12.07
CA PRO A 43 1.08 6.23 -12.29
C PRO A 43 2.58 5.98 -12.46
N GLY A 44 3.25 6.83 -13.24
CA GLY A 44 4.69 6.71 -13.44
C GLY A 44 5.52 6.97 -12.18
N LEU A 45 5.05 7.84 -11.29
CA LEU A 45 5.67 8.08 -9.99
C LEU A 45 5.51 6.86 -9.08
N VAL A 46 4.29 6.33 -8.97
CA VAL A 46 3.98 5.15 -8.15
C VAL A 46 4.79 3.93 -8.62
N THR A 47 4.77 3.64 -9.91
CA THR A 47 5.55 2.51 -10.48
C THR A 47 7.05 2.62 -10.17
N ARG A 48 7.62 3.82 -10.33
CA ARG A 48 9.04 4.04 -9.97
C ARG A 48 9.30 3.85 -8.49
N ALA A 49 8.40 4.32 -7.63
CA ALA A 49 8.55 4.16 -6.19
C ALA A 49 8.50 2.68 -5.77
N ILE A 50 7.59 1.91 -6.34
CA ILE A 50 7.50 0.46 -6.11
C ILE A 50 8.79 -0.23 -6.57
N ASN A 51 9.25 0.01 -7.80
CA ASN A 51 10.49 -0.60 -8.33
C ASN A 51 11.73 -0.26 -7.47
N LEU A 52 11.81 0.96 -6.95
CA LEU A 52 12.88 1.36 -6.04
C LEU A 52 12.77 0.64 -4.69
N ALA A 53 11.56 0.53 -4.15
CA ALA A 53 11.31 -0.19 -2.90
C ALA A 53 11.69 -1.68 -3.03
N GLU A 54 11.34 -2.32 -4.15
CA GLU A 54 11.71 -3.71 -4.46
C GLU A 54 13.23 -3.86 -4.58
N THR A 55 13.89 -2.98 -5.34
CA THR A 55 15.36 -2.99 -5.49
C THR A 55 16.07 -2.84 -4.15
N ASP A 56 15.51 -2.04 -3.27
CA ASP A 56 16.04 -1.75 -1.94
C ASP A 56 15.66 -2.79 -0.89
N ASN A 57 14.89 -3.82 -1.25
CA ASN A 57 14.31 -4.80 -0.34
C ASN A 57 13.56 -4.13 0.82
N ALA A 58 12.74 -3.14 0.50
CA ALA A 58 11.90 -2.46 1.48
C ALA A 58 10.90 -3.45 2.10
N SER A 59 10.55 -3.24 3.35
CA SER A 59 9.60 -4.09 4.08
C SER A 59 8.17 -3.57 4.02
N LEU A 60 7.99 -2.32 3.57
CA LEU A 60 6.68 -1.67 3.57
C LEU A 60 6.67 -0.48 2.62
N ILE A 61 5.55 -0.27 1.94
CA ILE A 61 5.25 0.96 1.20
C ILE A 61 3.99 1.59 1.80
N ILE A 62 4.08 2.86 2.17
CA ILE A 62 2.95 3.65 2.66
C ILE A 62 2.59 4.68 1.60
N PHE A 63 1.38 4.62 1.07
CA PHE A 63 0.81 5.63 0.20
C PHE A 63 0.09 6.68 1.06
N ASP A 64 0.66 7.89 1.15
CA ASP A 64 0.06 9.03 1.88
C ASP A 64 -0.96 9.72 0.97
N ILE A 65 -2.25 9.47 1.24
CA ILE A 65 -3.35 9.81 0.35
C ILE A 65 -4.11 11.04 0.88
N ASP A 66 -4.16 12.11 0.06
CA ASP A 66 -5.06 13.25 0.24
C ASP A 66 -5.50 13.75 -1.15
N THR A 67 -6.58 13.20 -1.69
CA THR A 67 -7.07 13.51 -3.03
C THR A 67 -8.59 13.56 -3.13
N PHE A 68 -9.09 14.46 -3.96
CA PHE A 68 -10.48 14.46 -4.42
C PHE A 68 -10.73 13.48 -5.58
N GLY A 69 -9.68 12.80 -6.07
CA GLY A 69 -9.75 11.88 -7.18
C GLY A 69 -9.17 12.47 -8.46
N GLY A 70 -9.61 11.96 -9.60
CA GLY A 70 -9.13 12.37 -10.91
C GLY A 70 -9.47 11.36 -12.00
N ARG A 71 -8.53 11.10 -12.89
CA ARG A 71 -8.73 10.23 -14.05
C ARG A 71 -8.86 8.78 -13.66
N VAL A 72 -9.90 8.13 -14.21
CA VAL A 72 -10.16 6.69 -13.98
C VAL A 72 -9.02 5.83 -14.54
N ASP A 73 -8.54 6.14 -15.73
CA ASP A 73 -7.45 5.38 -16.37
C ASP A 73 -6.11 5.49 -15.60
N ALA A 74 -5.83 6.64 -15.01
CA ALA A 74 -4.67 6.79 -14.14
C ALA A 74 -4.85 5.99 -12.83
N ALA A 75 -6.04 6.05 -12.22
CA ALA A 75 -6.35 5.30 -11.01
C ALA A 75 -6.24 3.78 -11.22
N THR A 76 -6.74 3.27 -12.34
CA THR A 76 -6.61 1.84 -12.71
C THR A 76 -5.15 1.44 -12.85
N GLN A 77 -4.31 2.25 -13.52
CA GLN A 77 -2.88 1.95 -13.63
C GLN A 77 -2.17 1.94 -12.27
N ILE A 78 -2.54 2.85 -11.36
CA ILE A 78 -2.00 2.88 -10.00
C ILE A 78 -2.42 1.63 -9.22
N LYS A 79 -3.73 1.28 -9.28
CA LYS A 79 -4.27 0.08 -8.67
C LYS A 79 -3.51 -1.17 -9.15
N ASP A 80 -3.33 -1.31 -10.47
CA ASP A 80 -2.63 -2.45 -11.04
C ASP A 80 -1.18 -2.53 -10.58
N ALA A 81 -0.48 -1.40 -10.49
CA ALA A 81 0.89 -1.35 -9.99
C ALA A 81 0.99 -1.74 -8.51
N ILE A 82 0.06 -1.27 -7.66
CA ILE A 82 0.01 -1.62 -6.23
C ILE A 82 -0.30 -3.12 -6.07
N SER A 83 -1.30 -3.64 -6.78
CA SER A 83 -1.69 -5.05 -6.69
C SER A 83 -0.65 -6.02 -7.25
N SER A 84 0.35 -5.55 -8.00
CA SER A 84 1.40 -6.40 -8.58
C SER A 84 2.65 -6.55 -7.72
N THR A 85 2.83 -5.73 -6.68
CA THR A 85 4.00 -5.84 -5.78
C THR A 85 3.76 -6.88 -4.69
N GLU A 86 4.84 -7.54 -4.27
CA GLU A 86 4.82 -8.45 -3.11
C GLU A 86 5.20 -7.75 -1.79
N ILE A 87 5.57 -6.46 -1.86
CA ILE A 87 5.85 -5.67 -0.66
C ILE A 87 4.53 -5.28 -0.01
N GLU A 88 4.43 -5.48 1.30
CA GLU A 88 3.26 -5.03 2.07
C GLU A 88 2.97 -3.54 1.82
N THR A 89 1.70 -3.21 1.56
CA THR A 89 1.26 -1.87 1.19
C THR A 89 0.22 -1.33 2.17
N ILE A 90 0.36 -0.05 2.53
CA ILE A 90 -0.58 0.66 3.39
C ILE A 90 -1.09 1.90 2.66
N ALA A 91 -2.41 2.05 2.60
CA ALA A 91 -3.05 3.33 2.31
C ALA A 91 -3.21 4.13 3.62
N PHE A 92 -2.46 5.20 3.78
CA PHE A 92 -2.63 6.14 4.87
C PHE A 92 -3.45 7.33 4.41
N ILE A 93 -4.73 7.37 4.78
CA ILE A 93 -5.65 8.45 4.38
C ILE A 93 -5.51 9.61 5.36
N ASN A 94 -4.75 10.62 4.95
CA ASN A 94 -4.45 11.78 5.77
C ASN A 94 -5.68 12.70 5.95
N ARG A 95 -6.41 13.01 4.86
CA ARG A 95 -7.66 13.77 4.94
C ARG A 95 -8.77 13.13 4.13
N ARG A 96 -8.47 12.76 2.88
CA ARG A 96 -9.51 12.24 1.98
C ARG A 96 -8.95 11.33 0.92
N ALA A 97 -9.72 10.32 0.61
CA ALA A 97 -9.49 9.42 -0.52
C ALA A 97 -10.80 9.33 -1.31
N ILE A 98 -11.06 10.34 -2.13
CA ILE A 98 -12.34 10.46 -2.84
C ILE A 98 -12.22 9.93 -4.26
N SER A 99 -13.26 9.27 -4.76
CA SER A 99 -13.35 8.77 -6.15
C SER A 99 -12.16 7.86 -6.51
N ALA A 100 -11.28 8.26 -7.42
CA ALA A 100 -10.04 7.55 -7.76
C ALA A 100 -9.18 7.20 -6.52
N GLY A 101 -9.16 8.08 -5.51
CA GLY A 101 -8.46 7.84 -4.25
C GLY A 101 -9.00 6.65 -3.48
N SER A 102 -10.32 6.40 -3.55
CA SER A 102 -10.93 5.22 -2.91
C SER A 102 -10.47 3.92 -3.58
N LEU A 103 -10.46 3.87 -4.92
CA LEU A 103 -9.98 2.70 -5.67
C LEU A 103 -8.52 2.39 -5.35
N ILE A 104 -7.67 3.42 -5.33
CA ILE A 104 -6.26 3.30 -4.97
C ILE A 104 -6.10 2.81 -3.53
N SER A 105 -6.87 3.34 -2.59
CA SER A 105 -6.80 2.91 -1.18
C SER A 105 -7.18 1.45 -1.00
N LEU A 106 -8.22 0.99 -1.71
CA LEU A 106 -8.69 -0.40 -1.65
C LEU A 106 -7.73 -1.40 -2.31
N SER A 107 -6.79 -0.94 -3.13
CA SER A 107 -5.78 -1.82 -3.72
C SER A 107 -4.58 -2.10 -2.81
N CYS A 108 -4.49 -1.42 -1.68
CA CYS A 108 -3.45 -1.68 -0.68
C CYS A 108 -3.88 -2.80 0.28
N ASP A 109 -2.91 -3.47 0.91
CA ASP A 109 -3.17 -4.56 1.86
C ASP A 109 -3.86 -4.07 3.14
N GLN A 110 -3.59 -2.83 3.55
CA GLN A 110 -4.18 -2.24 4.75
C GLN A 110 -4.54 -0.77 4.52
N ILE A 111 -5.59 -0.31 5.22
CA ILE A 111 -6.05 1.08 5.19
C ILE A 111 -6.02 1.66 6.60
N TYR A 112 -5.31 2.77 6.78
CA TYR A 112 -5.32 3.56 8.01
C TYR A 112 -5.82 4.97 7.70
N MET A 113 -6.64 5.51 8.60
CA MET A 113 -7.25 6.83 8.43
C MET A 113 -7.00 7.71 9.65
N THR A 114 -6.69 8.97 9.43
CA THR A 114 -6.69 9.96 10.52
C THR A 114 -8.11 10.23 11.00
N GLY A 115 -8.25 10.74 12.22
CA GLY A 115 -9.55 11.16 12.73
C GLY A 115 -10.17 12.25 11.84
N GLY A 116 -11.38 12.00 11.32
CA GLY A 116 -12.09 12.91 10.42
C GLY A 116 -11.74 12.75 8.93
N ALA A 117 -10.87 11.83 8.58
CA ALA A 117 -10.63 11.50 7.17
C ALA A 117 -11.85 10.85 6.52
N THR A 118 -11.97 10.99 5.20
CA THR A 118 -13.09 10.46 4.42
C THR A 118 -12.61 9.61 3.25
N ILE A 119 -13.35 8.53 2.95
CA ILE A 119 -13.15 7.65 1.80
C ILE A 119 -14.49 7.43 1.11
N GLY A 120 -14.52 7.32 -0.22
CA GLY A 120 -15.73 6.99 -0.96
C GLY A 120 -15.99 7.90 -2.17
N ALA A 121 -17.28 8.11 -2.50
CA ALA A 121 -17.76 8.95 -3.61
C ALA A 121 -17.21 8.55 -4.99
N THR A 122 -17.35 7.27 -5.36
CA THR A 122 -16.77 6.66 -6.56
C THR A 122 -17.56 6.85 -7.85
N SER A 123 -18.57 7.71 -7.87
CA SER A 123 -19.32 8.02 -9.11
C SER A 123 -18.43 8.71 -10.14
N VAL A 124 -18.42 8.18 -11.36
CA VAL A 124 -17.65 8.78 -12.45
C VAL A 124 -18.40 10.00 -13.00
N VAL A 125 -17.73 11.15 -12.95
CA VAL A 125 -18.25 12.42 -13.48
C VAL A 125 -17.29 12.98 -14.53
N ASP A 126 -17.82 13.85 -15.39
CA ASP A 126 -16.98 14.63 -16.31
C ASP A 126 -16.41 15.89 -15.63
N MET A 127 -15.66 16.68 -16.38
CA MET A 127 -15.05 17.91 -15.88
C MET A 127 -16.07 18.97 -15.46
N SER A 128 -17.34 18.84 -15.91
CA SER A 128 -18.44 19.74 -15.50
C SER A 128 -19.16 19.25 -14.21
N GLY A 129 -18.77 18.08 -13.69
CA GLY A 129 -19.45 17.40 -12.58
C GLY A 129 -20.68 16.61 -12.98
N SER A 130 -20.97 16.51 -14.28
CA SER A 130 -22.12 15.75 -14.79
C SER A 130 -21.80 14.24 -14.81
N LYS A 131 -22.78 13.42 -14.43
CA LYS A 131 -22.63 11.96 -14.35
C LYS A 131 -22.28 11.38 -15.72
N GLN A 132 -21.22 10.61 -15.80
CA GLN A 132 -20.82 9.89 -17.02
C GLN A 132 -21.80 8.78 -17.39
N SER A 133 -21.64 8.21 -18.58
CA SER A 133 -22.49 7.14 -19.11
C SER A 133 -22.60 5.96 -18.14
N GLU A 134 -23.70 5.23 -18.22
CA GLU A 134 -23.88 4.00 -17.42
C GLU A 134 -22.76 2.98 -17.66
N LYS A 135 -22.18 2.93 -18.85
CA LYS A 135 -21.01 2.10 -19.15
C LYS A 135 -19.81 2.48 -18.28
N SER A 136 -19.53 3.78 -18.13
CA SER A 136 -18.42 4.27 -17.28
C SER A 136 -18.69 4.00 -15.82
N GLN A 137 -19.94 4.14 -15.36
CA GLN A 137 -20.35 3.83 -13.99
C GLN A 137 -20.22 2.34 -13.70
N SER A 138 -20.66 1.48 -14.64
CA SER A 138 -20.54 0.02 -14.53
C SER A 138 -19.08 -0.41 -14.43
N TYR A 139 -18.22 0.13 -15.29
CA TYR A 139 -16.79 -0.15 -15.24
C TYR A 139 -16.19 0.16 -13.85
N MET A 140 -16.48 1.34 -13.30
CA MET A 140 -15.97 1.70 -11.98
C MET A 140 -16.51 0.78 -10.88
N ARG A 141 -17.81 0.40 -10.94
CA ARG A 141 -18.38 -0.55 -9.97
C ARG A 141 -17.66 -1.90 -10.02
N GLU A 142 -17.40 -2.42 -11.21
CA GLU A 142 -16.69 -3.69 -11.39
C GLU A 142 -15.23 -3.61 -10.87
N GLU A 143 -14.53 -2.52 -11.17
CA GLU A 143 -13.17 -2.28 -10.64
C GLU A 143 -13.17 -2.24 -9.10
N MET A 144 -14.11 -1.51 -8.50
CA MET A 144 -14.24 -1.43 -7.06
C MET A 144 -14.59 -2.80 -6.44
N ALA A 145 -15.55 -3.52 -7.02
CA ALA A 145 -15.95 -4.83 -6.52
C ALA A 145 -14.81 -5.86 -6.61
N ALA A 146 -14.10 -5.90 -7.74
CA ALA A 146 -12.96 -6.79 -7.89
C ALA A 146 -11.84 -6.49 -6.88
N THR A 147 -11.58 -5.21 -6.64
CA THR A 147 -10.55 -4.78 -5.67
C THR A 147 -10.98 -5.10 -4.23
N CYS A 148 -12.26 -4.87 -3.88
CA CYS A 148 -12.81 -5.27 -2.58
C CYS A 148 -12.71 -6.77 -2.32
N LEU A 149 -12.99 -7.61 -3.32
CA LEU A 149 -12.89 -9.07 -3.18
C LEU A 149 -11.47 -9.53 -2.86
N LEU A 150 -10.45 -8.87 -3.38
CA LEU A 150 -9.05 -9.14 -3.02
C LEU A 150 -8.78 -8.79 -1.56
N TYR A 151 -9.34 -7.68 -1.08
CA TYR A 151 -9.19 -7.22 0.30
C TYR A 151 -9.94 -8.11 1.31
N THR A 152 -11.10 -8.68 0.92
CA THR A 152 -11.98 -9.46 1.80
C THR A 152 -11.80 -10.96 1.69
N SER A 153 -10.90 -11.47 0.86
CA SER A 153 -10.71 -12.92 0.68
C SER A 153 -10.33 -13.66 1.96
N ASP A 154 -9.76 -12.97 2.95
CA ASP A 154 -9.47 -13.49 4.29
C ASP A 154 -10.51 -13.11 5.36
N ALA A 155 -11.47 -12.24 5.04
CA ALA A 155 -12.52 -11.77 5.96
C ALA A 155 -13.90 -12.21 5.43
N ALA A 156 -14.27 -13.45 5.70
CA ALA A 156 -15.49 -14.09 5.18
C ALA A 156 -16.83 -13.45 5.63
N ASP A 157 -16.84 -12.31 6.32
CA ASP A 157 -18.04 -11.79 7.02
C ASP A 157 -18.26 -10.27 6.92
N GLU A 158 -17.64 -9.51 6.01
CA GLU A 158 -17.77 -8.05 6.06
C GLU A 158 -18.60 -7.44 4.91
N TRP A 159 -19.65 -6.77 5.27
CA TRP A 159 -20.77 -6.16 4.55
C TRP A 159 -20.45 -4.92 3.68
N TRP A 160 -19.22 -4.64 3.30
CA TRP A 160 -18.80 -3.33 2.78
C TRP A 160 -18.78 -3.17 1.24
N CYS A 161 -18.93 -4.25 0.48
CA CYS A 161 -18.91 -4.22 -0.99
C CYS A 161 -20.28 -4.39 -1.65
N GLY A 162 -21.35 -4.17 -0.92
CA GLY A 162 -22.74 -4.25 -1.40
C GLY A 162 -23.40 -2.89 -1.61
#